data_a748249debadfefb8faaac469efdbac6
#
_entry.id   a748249debadfefb8faaac469efdbac6
#
_cell.length_a   1.000
_cell.length_b   1.000
_cell.length_c   1.000
_cell.angle_alpha   90.00
_cell.angle_beta   90.00
_cell.angle_gamma   90.00
#
_symmetry.space_group_name_H-M   'P 1'
#
loop_
_entity.id
_entity.type
_entity.pdbx_description
1 polymer ?
#
loop_
_entity_poly.entity_id
_entity_poly.type
_entity_poly.pdbx_seq_one_letter_code
_entity_poly.pdbx_strand_id
1 'polypeptide(L)'
;IRTSLAAELHRLASLIWEICQQDLRLRDHTMRTFERCLGALVMNMDRYRIYVVPGSPTPQWARDEMTEVRDRSLRELRDSGFDGIEDTMDVLIALILGDEIGTAGLASSDERRDEVPVRFQQVCGAVMAKGVEDTAFYRWTHLCALTEVGGNPTHFGINLDMFHAFESALQSSWPATMTCGTTHDSKRGEDVRATLAAITSYPSQWVSLVQQLRLTSAEYRPLTLDGRTENLLWQTLAATTWCESDPMTQERLTDYLQKAVREQKTWTTWTHPDEEREEELFDFARQVLADSSITELLTRFHELTEPVRNCCIEVTKALQLTVPGVADVYQGSEGPATSLVDPDNRRPVDFERLGRLLDSD
;
A
#
# COMPACT_ATOMS: atom_id res chain seq x y z
N ILE A 1 11.47 -1.26 10.27
CA ILE A 1 11.23 -1.75 11.64
C ILE A 1 12.41 -1.39 12.54
N ARG A 2 13.64 -1.74 12.19
CA ARG A 2 14.85 -1.53 13.06
C ARG A 2 15.23 -0.06 13.27
N THR A 3 14.57 0.87 12.65
CA THR A 3 14.81 2.32 12.76
C THR A 3 13.55 3.03 13.26
N SER A 4 12.59 3.30 12.39
CA SER A 4 11.43 4.14 12.68
C SER A 4 10.43 3.51 13.68
N LEU A 5 10.33 2.18 13.73
CA LEU A 5 9.41 1.45 14.62
C LEU A 5 10.16 0.63 15.69
N ALA A 6 11.45 0.86 15.88
CA ALA A 6 12.25 0.12 16.84
C ALA A 6 11.76 0.29 18.29
N ALA A 7 11.34 1.51 18.66
CA ALA A 7 10.84 1.81 19.98
C ALA A 7 9.52 1.07 20.29
N GLU A 8 8.62 0.95 19.30
CA GLU A 8 7.35 0.25 19.48
C GLU A 8 7.56 -1.25 19.62
N LEU A 9 8.43 -1.82 18.78
CA LEU A 9 8.79 -3.23 18.86
C LEU A 9 9.48 -3.56 20.19
N HIS A 10 10.40 -2.71 20.62
CA HIS A 10 11.10 -2.87 21.90
C HIS A 10 10.12 -2.80 23.08
N ARG A 11 9.20 -1.84 23.09
CA ARG A 11 8.17 -1.74 24.15
C ARG A 11 7.26 -2.97 24.23
N LEU A 12 6.87 -3.52 23.07
CA LEU A 12 6.07 -4.75 23.02
C LEU A 12 6.89 -5.94 23.53
N ALA A 13 8.15 -6.07 23.12
CA ALA A 13 9.04 -7.11 23.60
C ALA A 13 9.29 -7.02 25.10
N SER A 14 9.45 -5.79 25.63
CA SER A 14 9.64 -5.55 27.07
C SER A 14 8.39 -5.97 27.87
N LEU A 15 7.21 -5.60 27.41
CA LEU A 15 5.95 -6.01 28.03
C LEU A 15 5.83 -7.55 28.12
N ILE A 16 6.10 -8.24 27.03
CA ILE A 16 6.06 -9.71 26.96
C ILE A 16 7.11 -10.32 27.87
N TRP A 17 8.35 -9.79 27.81
CA TRP A 17 9.41 -10.27 28.68
C TRP A 17 9.09 -10.09 30.17
N GLU A 18 8.54 -8.96 30.59
CA GLU A 18 8.11 -8.71 31.98
C GLU A 18 7.02 -9.68 32.43
N ILE A 19 6.03 -9.99 31.56
CA ILE A 19 5.03 -11.00 31.83
C ILE A 19 5.67 -12.38 32.03
N CYS A 20 6.58 -12.75 31.16
CA CYS A 20 7.28 -14.04 31.22
C CYS A 20 8.20 -14.17 32.45
N GLN A 21 8.86 -13.07 32.90
CA GLN A 21 9.71 -13.11 34.09
C GLN A 21 8.96 -13.44 35.38
N GLN A 22 7.65 -13.23 35.43
CA GLN A 22 6.81 -13.57 36.59
C GLN A 22 6.37 -15.04 36.61
N ASP A 23 6.66 -15.80 35.54
CA ASP A 23 6.28 -17.20 35.42
C ASP A 23 7.50 -18.11 35.39
N LEU A 24 7.55 -19.08 36.31
CA LEU A 24 8.67 -20.04 36.45
C LEU A 24 8.93 -20.88 35.19
N ARG A 25 7.91 -21.07 34.34
CA ARG A 25 8.03 -21.85 33.10
C ARG A 25 8.46 -21.00 31.91
N LEU A 26 8.28 -19.66 31.99
CA LEU A 26 8.49 -18.75 30.85
C LEU A 26 9.71 -17.85 31.02
N ARG A 27 10.30 -17.74 32.21
CA ARG A 27 11.36 -16.75 32.53
C ARG A 27 12.70 -16.99 31.82
N ASP A 28 12.91 -18.16 31.19
CA ASP A 28 14.15 -18.47 30.51
C ASP A 28 14.24 -17.85 29.11
N HIS A 29 13.11 -17.33 28.58
CA HIS A 29 13.10 -16.61 27.30
C HIS A 29 13.78 -15.25 27.43
N THR A 30 14.68 -14.93 26.47
CA THR A 30 15.44 -13.67 26.51
C THR A 30 14.73 -12.55 25.76
N MET A 31 14.93 -11.32 26.23
CA MET A 31 14.46 -10.09 25.55
C MET A 31 14.86 -10.07 24.09
N ARG A 32 16.12 -10.40 23.78
CA ARG A 32 16.65 -10.41 22.41
C ARG A 32 15.95 -11.43 21.50
N THR A 33 15.56 -12.59 22.06
CA THR A 33 14.85 -13.61 21.30
C THR A 33 13.42 -13.13 21.00
N PHE A 34 12.76 -12.50 21.98
CA PHE A 34 11.44 -11.90 21.76
C PHE A 34 11.47 -10.82 20.67
N GLU A 35 12.43 -9.89 20.70
CA GLU A 35 12.57 -8.86 19.66
C GLU A 35 12.74 -9.44 18.27
N ARG A 36 13.52 -10.52 18.13
CA ARG A 36 13.75 -11.19 16.85
C ARG A 36 12.48 -11.89 16.34
N CYS A 37 11.83 -12.66 17.21
CA CYS A 37 10.61 -13.38 16.85
C CYS A 37 9.47 -12.40 16.50
N LEU A 38 9.29 -11.35 17.29
CA LEU A 38 8.32 -10.28 17.00
C LEU A 38 8.63 -9.60 15.67
N GLY A 39 9.90 -9.27 15.43
CA GLY A 39 10.32 -8.67 14.17
C GLY A 39 9.96 -9.54 12.96
N ALA A 40 10.21 -10.84 13.03
CA ALA A 40 9.85 -11.78 11.99
C ALA A 40 8.32 -11.93 11.83
N LEU A 41 7.58 -12.02 12.94
CA LEU A 41 6.11 -12.09 12.89
C LEU A 41 5.50 -10.88 12.17
N VAL A 42 5.85 -9.65 12.59
CA VAL A 42 5.27 -8.44 11.99
C VAL A 42 5.69 -8.22 10.53
N MET A 43 6.84 -8.75 10.10
CA MET A 43 7.27 -8.71 8.70
C MET A 43 6.53 -9.72 7.82
N ASN A 44 6.05 -10.82 8.41
CA ASN A 44 5.34 -11.88 7.70
C ASN A 44 3.81 -11.78 7.82
N MET A 45 3.28 -10.71 8.43
CA MET A 45 1.83 -10.46 8.45
C MET A 45 1.35 -10.03 7.06
N ASP A 46 0.27 -10.67 6.58
CA ASP A 46 -0.38 -10.35 5.31
C ASP A 46 -1.56 -9.38 5.48
N ARG A 47 -1.90 -9.03 6.71
CA ARG A 47 -3.03 -8.16 7.08
C ARG A 47 -2.62 -7.09 8.06
N TYR A 48 -3.40 -6.02 8.11
CA TYR A 48 -3.20 -4.96 9.10
C TYR A 48 -3.35 -5.47 10.54
N ARG A 49 -4.30 -6.38 10.80
CA ARG A 49 -4.59 -6.93 12.13
C ARG A 49 -5.14 -8.34 12.05
N ILE A 50 -5.01 -9.07 13.14
CA ILE A 50 -5.65 -10.39 13.35
C ILE A 50 -7.00 -10.26 14.08
N TYR A 51 -7.42 -9.05 14.45
CA TYR A 51 -8.68 -8.71 15.11
C TYR A 51 -8.99 -9.52 16.36
N VAL A 52 -7.96 -9.87 17.12
CA VAL A 52 -8.11 -10.45 18.47
C VAL A 52 -8.57 -9.36 19.42
N VAL A 53 -9.64 -9.67 20.18
CA VAL A 53 -10.21 -8.78 21.18
C VAL A 53 -9.98 -9.41 22.55
N PRO A 54 -9.27 -8.73 23.48
CA PRO A 54 -9.06 -9.23 24.83
C PRO A 54 -10.39 -9.58 25.51
N GLY A 55 -10.40 -10.71 26.22
CA GLY A 55 -11.62 -11.19 26.90
C GLY A 55 -12.66 -11.85 25.99
N SER A 56 -12.44 -11.91 24.69
CA SER A 56 -13.31 -12.59 23.72
C SER A 56 -12.63 -13.83 23.14
N PRO A 57 -13.38 -14.87 22.75
CA PRO A 57 -12.79 -16.04 22.07
C PRO A 57 -12.11 -15.62 20.77
N THR A 58 -10.87 -16.04 20.58
CA THR A 58 -10.13 -15.79 19.35
C THR A 58 -10.72 -16.61 18.19
N PRO A 59 -11.11 -15.97 17.07
CA PRO A 59 -11.66 -16.69 15.92
C PRO A 59 -10.70 -17.72 15.34
N GLN A 60 -11.23 -18.84 14.81
CA GLN A 60 -10.39 -19.90 14.24
C GLN A 60 -9.53 -19.40 13.07
N TRP A 61 -10.07 -18.56 12.19
CA TRP A 61 -9.30 -17.98 11.08
C TRP A 61 -8.07 -17.18 11.54
N ALA A 62 -8.15 -16.49 12.69
CA ALA A 62 -7.00 -15.76 13.23
C ALA A 62 -5.92 -16.70 13.75
N ARG A 63 -6.31 -17.85 14.30
CA ARG A 63 -5.40 -18.92 14.72
C ARG A 63 -4.69 -19.56 13.52
N ASP A 64 -5.45 -19.84 12.45
CA ASP A 64 -4.94 -20.42 11.22
C ASP A 64 -3.93 -19.47 10.56
N GLU A 65 -4.28 -18.19 10.44
CA GLU A 65 -3.41 -17.13 9.94
C GLU A 65 -2.10 -17.02 10.75
N MET A 66 -2.22 -16.95 12.08
CA MET A 66 -1.03 -16.86 12.95
C MET A 66 -0.16 -18.12 12.89
N THR A 67 -0.73 -19.28 12.61
CA THR A 67 0.03 -20.53 12.38
C THR A 67 0.86 -20.40 11.10
N GLU A 68 0.28 -19.90 10.02
CA GLU A 68 0.99 -19.69 8.75
C GLU A 68 2.09 -18.64 8.88
N VAL A 69 1.79 -17.51 9.55
CA VAL A 69 2.75 -16.43 9.83
C VAL A 69 3.92 -16.96 10.67
N ARG A 70 3.63 -17.75 11.71
CA ARG A 70 4.63 -18.43 12.53
C ARG A 70 5.59 -19.26 11.68
N ASP A 71 5.04 -20.12 10.84
CA ASP A 71 5.83 -21.05 10.05
C ASP A 71 6.71 -20.35 9.01
N ARG A 72 6.20 -19.27 8.39
CA ARG A 72 7.00 -18.40 7.52
C ARG A 72 8.12 -17.73 8.29
N SER A 73 7.82 -17.18 9.46
CA SER A 73 8.78 -16.47 10.31
C SER A 73 9.90 -17.40 10.82
N LEU A 74 9.56 -18.63 11.21
CA LEU A 74 10.57 -19.61 11.62
C LEU A 74 11.48 -20.04 10.47
N ARG A 75 10.94 -20.18 9.24
CA ARG A 75 11.77 -20.46 8.06
C ARG A 75 12.76 -19.32 7.80
N GLU A 76 12.30 -18.08 7.77
CA GLU A 76 13.14 -16.91 7.56
C GLU A 76 14.24 -16.78 8.61
N LEU A 77 13.91 -17.02 9.88
CA LEU A 77 14.86 -16.96 10.99
C LEU A 77 15.93 -18.06 10.89
N ARG A 78 15.55 -19.29 10.53
CA ARG A 78 16.50 -20.38 10.27
C ARG A 78 17.44 -20.07 9.11
N ASP A 79 16.89 -19.56 8.00
CA ASP A 79 17.69 -19.15 6.82
C ASP A 79 18.67 -18.02 7.17
N SER A 80 18.35 -17.24 8.20
CA SER A 80 19.22 -16.20 8.78
C SER A 80 20.16 -16.69 9.87
N GLY A 81 20.20 -18.02 10.12
CA GLY A 81 21.12 -18.66 11.11
C GLY A 81 20.61 -18.60 12.55
N PHE A 82 19.31 -18.49 12.78
CA PHE A 82 18.70 -18.51 14.11
C PHE A 82 17.87 -19.78 14.30
N ASP A 83 18.43 -20.74 15.03
CA ASP A 83 17.78 -22.01 15.39
C ASP A 83 17.41 -22.04 16.88
N GLY A 84 16.55 -22.98 17.27
CA GLY A 84 16.19 -23.23 18.67
C GLY A 84 15.34 -22.14 19.31
N ILE A 85 14.52 -21.44 18.52
CA ILE A 85 13.67 -20.33 18.97
C ILE A 85 12.18 -20.65 18.88
N GLU A 86 11.84 -21.88 18.51
CA GLU A 86 10.47 -22.38 18.32
C GLU A 86 9.62 -22.16 19.58
N ASP A 87 10.15 -22.56 20.74
CA ASP A 87 9.45 -22.40 22.03
C ASP A 87 9.15 -20.93 22.35
N THR A 88 10.08 -20.01 22.02
CA THR A 88 9.85 -18.57 22.21
C THR A 88 8.79 -18.07 21.25
N MET A 89 8.79 -18.54 20.01
CA MET A 89 7.79 -18.21 19.02
C MET A 89 6.39 -18.67 19.46
N ASP A 90 6.28 -19.89 20.00
CA ASP A 90 5.02 -20.44 20.47
C ASP A 90 4.47 -19.67 21.68
N VAL A 91 5.34 -19.25 22.61
CA VAL A 91 4.96 -18.36 23.72
C VAL A 91 4.42 -17.03 23.21
N LEU A 92 5.07 -16.43 22.23
CA LEU A 92 4.61 -15.17 21.60
C LEU A 92 3.23 -15.34 20.96
N ILE A 93 3.04 -16.38 20.15
CA ILE A 93 1.77 -16.65 19.48
C ILE A 93 0.64 -16.83 20.52
N ALA A 94 0.89 -17.61 21.57
CA ALA A 94 -0.11 -17.80 22.61
C ALA A 94 -0.51 -16.47 23.29
N LEU A 95 0.45 -15.62 23.65
CA LEU A 95 0.17 -14.31 24.24
C LEU A 95 -0.54 -13.36 23.26
N ILE A 96 -0.17 -13.37 21.97
CA ILE A 96 -0.79 -12.54 20.92
C ILE A 96 -2.25 -12.99 20.66
N LEU A 97 -2.53 -14.29 20.76
CA LEU A 97 -3.88 -14.84 20.58
C LEU A 97 -4.73 -14.75 21.86
N GLY A 98 -4.16 -14.30 22.99
CA GLY A 98 -4.84 -14.23 24.27
C GLY A 98 -5.02 -15.60 24.95
N ASP A 99 -4.21 -16.58 24.58
CA ASP A 99 -4.27 -17.93 25.14
C ASP A 99 -3.62 -17.99 26.53
N GLU A 100 -4.11 -18.94 27.35
CA GLU A 100 -3.47 -19.27 28.61
C GLU A 100 -2.15 -19.98 28.37
N ILE A 101 -1.05 -19.44 28.92
CA ILE A 101 0.27 -20.05 28.83
C ILE A 101 1.03 -19.91 30.15
N GLY A 102 1.88 -20.92 30.42
CA GLY A 102 2.67 -20.96 31.66
C GLY A 102 1.82 -21.34 32.89
N THR A 103 2.27 -20.89 34.06
CA THR A 103 1.58 -21.12 35.35
C THR A 103 0.66 -19.96 35.72
N ALA A 104 0.84 -18.79 35.15
CA ALA A 104 0.11 -17.59 35.49
C ALA A 104 -1.31 -17.53 34.90
N GLY A 105 -1.63 -18.38 33.89
CA GLY A 105 -2.99 -18.53 33.35
C GLY A 105 -4.03 -19.00 34.37
N LEU A 106 -3.58 -19.58 35.47
CA LEU A 106 -4.44 -20.10 36.55
C LEU A 106 -4.65 -19.13 37.72
N ALA A 107 -3.96 -18.00 37.78
CA ALA A 107 -3.86 -17.23 38.99
C ALA A 107 -4.12 -15.72 38.90
N SER A 108 -4.18 -15.06 37.74
CA SER A 108 -4.38 -13.63 37.72
C SER A 108 -4.97 -13.07 36.43
N SER A 109 -5.91 -12.18 36.59
CA SER A 109 -6.31 -11.10 35.72
C SER A 109 -5.14 -10.09 35.55
N ASP A 110 -4.00 -10.51 34.97
CA ASP A 110 -2.93 -9.55 34.64
C ASP A 110 -3.36 -8.75 33.40
N GLU A 111 -3.87 -7.55 33.62
CA GLU A 111 -4.29 -6.61 32.57
C GLU A 111 -3.22 -6.38 31.51
N ARG A 112 -1.93 -6.60 31.83
CA ARG A 112 -0.83 -6.50 30.89
C ARG A 112 -0.89 -7.57 29.78
N ARG A 113 -1.48 -8.73 30.06
CA ARG A 113 -1.68 -9.79 29.05
C ARG A 113 -2.66 -9.32 27.97
N ASP A 114 -3.71 -8.60 28.36
CA ASP A 114 -4.67 -8.04 27.42
C ASP A 114 -4.08 -6.92 26.55
N GLU A 115 -3.02 -6.27 27.01
CA GLU A 115 -2.29 -5.25 26.27
C GLU A 115 -1.47 -5.85 25.11
N VAL A 116 -1.00 -7.10 25.22
CA VAL A 116 -0.15 -7.75 24.22
C VAL A 116 -0.83 -7.83 22.83
N PRO A 117 -2.03 -8.44 22.67
CA PRO A 117 -2.71 -8.50 21.39
C PRO A 117 -3.03 -7.09 20.82
N VAL A 118 -3.39 -6.13 21.68
CA VAL A 118 -3.69 -4.76 21.25
C VAL A 118 -2.45 -4.10 20.66
N ARG A 119 -1.32 -4.12 21.38
CA ARG A 119 -0.07 -3.51 20.93
C ARG A 119 0.51 -4.22 19.71
N PHE A 120 0.46 -5.55 19.66
CA PHE A 120 0.90 -6.31 18.49
C PHE A 120 0.15 -5.85 17.24
N GLN A 121 -1.16 -5.76 17.29
CA GLN A 121 -1.99 -5.33 16.16
C GLN A 121 -1.72 -3.86 15.77
N GLN A 122 -1.43 -2.98 16.72
CA GLN A 122 -1.02 -1.61 16.44
C GLN A 122 0.31 -1.55 15.68
N VAL A 123 1.29 -2.37 16.10
CA VAL A 123 2.58 -2.46 15.41
C VAL A 123 2.41 -3.04 14.01
N CYS A 124 1.61 -4.11 13.83
CA CYS A 124 1.33 -4.69 12.52
C CYS A 124 0.73 -3.66 11.55
N GLY A 125 -0.26 -2.90 11.99
CA GLY A 125 -0.87 -1.85 11.17
C GLY A 125 0.14 -0.79 10.72
N ALA A 126 1.02 -0.34 11.64
CA ALA A 126 2.07 0.62 11.31
C ALA A 126 3.13 0.04 10.36
N VAL A 127 3.49 -1.23 10.51
CA VAL A 127 4.44 -1.92 9.61
C VAL A 127 3.85 -2.08 8.22
N MET A 128 2.59 -2.48 8.11
CA MET A 128 1.89 -2.60 6.83
C MET A 128 1.84 -1.26 6.11
N ALA A 129 1.31 -0.21 6.76
CA ALA A 129 1.19 1.11 6.17
C ALA A 129 2.55 1.70 5.74
N LYS A 130 3.58 1.62 6.60
CA LYS A 130 4.87 2.27 6.36
C LYS A 130 5.88 1.42 5.60
N GLY A 131 5.84 0.10 5.77
CA GLY A 131 6.77 -0.83 5.10
C GLY A 131 6.29 -1.26 3.72
N VAL A 132 5.02 -1.61 3.60
CA VAL A 132 4.44 -2.08 2.33
C VAL A 132 3.95 -0.89 1.51
N GLU A 133 2.94 -0.18 1.99
CA GLU A 133 2.24 0.82 1.18
C GLU A 133 3.05 2.09 0.95
N ASP A 134 3.70 2.64 1.99
CA ASP A 134 4.51 3.86 1.88
C ASP A 134 5.98 3.60 1.52
N THR A 135 6.40 2.35 1.28
CA THR A 135 7.78 2.08 0.85
C THR A 135 7.83 1.10 -0.31
N ALA A 136 7.36 -0.14 -0.12
CA ALA A 136 7.46 -1.16 -1.16
C ALA A 136 6.67 -0.79 -2.42
N PHE A 137 5.50 -0.20 -2.28
CA PHE A 137 4.66 0.20 -3.41
C PHE A 137 5.26 1.34 -4.25
N TYR A 138 6.10 2.19 -3.68
CA TYR A 138 6.86 3.17 -4.46
C TYR A 138 8.12 2.58 -5.10
N ARG A 139 8.60 1.42 -4.63
CA ARG A 139 9.73 0.68 -5.22
C ARG A 139 9.29 -0.27 -6.33
N TRP A 140 8.06 -0.77 -6.24
CA TRP A 140 7.50 -1.71 -7.22
C TRP A 140 6.77 -0.92 -8.31
N THR A 141 7.47 -0.64 -9.42
CA THR A 141 6.98 0.22 -10.50
C THR A 141 6.70 -0.53 -11.81
N HIS A 142 6.55 -1.86 -11.76
CA HIS A 142 6.26 -2.63 -12.98
C HIS A 142 4.90 -2.24 -13.59
N LEU A 143 3.85 -2.19 -12.77
CA LEU A 143 2.53 -1.67 -13.13
C LEU A 143 1.93 -0.98 -11.92
N CYS A 144 1.98 0.34 -11.89
CA CYS A 144 1.58 1.13 -10.72
C CYS A 144 0.09 1.01 -10.35
N ALA A 145 -0.78 0.51 -11.26
CA ALA A 145 -2.17 0.21 -10.94
C ALA A 145 -2.33 -0.83 -9.82
N LEU A 146 -1.37 -1.74 -9.66
CA LEU A 146 -1.42 -2.82 -8.67
C LEU A 146 -0.90 -2.43 -7.29
N THR A 147 -0.29 -1.24 -7.15
CA THR A 147 0.28 -0.75 -5.90
C THR A 147 -0.67 0.23 -5.22
N GLU A 148 -1.75 -0.30 -4.67
CA GLU A 148 -2.77 0.48 -3.95
C GLU A 148 -2.98 -0.07 -2.54
N VAL A 149 -3.51 0.77 -1.63
CA VAL A 149 -3.86 0.38 -0.26
C VAL A 149 -4.69 -0.90 -0.24
N GLY A 150 -4.27 -1.88 0.53
CA GLY A 150 -4.88 -3.21 0.58
C GLY A 150 -4.61 -4.10 -0.64
N GLY A 151 -3.88 -3.60 -1.65
CA GLY A 151 -3.54 -4.36 -2.85
C GLY A 151 -2.37 -5.33 -2.66
N ASN A 152 -2.30 -6.32 -3.52
CA ASN A 152 -1.17 -7.24 -3.62
C ASN A 152 -0.63 -7.27 -5.06
N PRO A 153 0.48 -6.59 -5.37
CA PRO A 153 0.99 -6.48 -6.73
C PRO A 153 1.49 -7.81 -7.33
N THR A 154 1.59 -8.88 -6.54
CA THR A 154 1.91 -10.22 -7.06
C THR A 154 0.71 -10.90 -7.73
N HIS A 155 -0.51 -10.38 -7.51
CA HIS A 155 -1.72 -10.85 -8.14
C HIS A 155 -2.15 -9.86 -9.23
N PHE A 156 -1.89 -10.21 -10.47
CA PHE A 156 -2.18 -9.34 -11.63
C PHE A 156 -3.69 -9.11 -11.84
N GLY A 157 -4.52 -10.11 -11.56
CA GLY A 157 -5.96 -10.04 -11.73
C GLY A 157 -6.66 -11.26 -11.15
N ILE A 158 -7.98 -11.21 -11.17
CA ILE A 158 -8.86 -12.31 -10.74
C ILE A 158 -9.79 -12.72 -11.88
N ASN A 159 -10.27 -13.94 -11.87
CA ASN A 159 -11.30 -14.39 -12.80
C ASN A 159 -12.71 -14.09 -12.26
N LEU A 160 -13.73 -14.27 -13.09
CA LEU A 160 -15.13 -13.99 -12.73
C LEU A 160 -15.62 -14.84 -11.56
N ASP A 161 -15.23 -16.11 -11.49
CA ASP A 161 -15.66 -17.00 -10.39
C ASP A 161 -15.09 -16.50 -9.04
N MET A 162 -13.84 -16.06 -9.01
CA MET A 162 -13.23 -15.46 -7.82
C MET A 162 -13.92 -14.16 -7.43
N PHE A 163 -14.25 -13.31 -8.41
CA PHE A 163 -14.99 -12.08 -8.16
C PHE A 163 -16.35 -12.37 -7.52
N HIS A 164 -17.16 -13.25 -8.14
CA HIS A 164 -18.49 -13.59 -7.62
C HIS A 164 -18.43 -14.30 -6.26
N ALA A 165 -17.43 -15.14 -6.03
CA ALA A 165 -17.23 -15.78 -4.73
C ALA A 165 -16.92 -14.74 -3.64
N PHE A 166 -16.07 -13.75 -3.93
CA PHE A 166 -15.75 -12.66 -3.01
C PHE A 166 -17.00 -11.82 -2.69
N GLU A 167 -17.75 -11.39 -3.70
CA GLU A 167 -18.94 -10.57 -3.51
C GLU A 167 -20.05 -11.34 -2.74
N SER A 168 -20.19 -12.64 -3.00
CA SER A 168 -21.12 -13.49 -2.25
C SER A 168 -20.74 -13.63 -0.78
N ALA A 169 -19.44 -13.78 -0.50
CA ALA A 169 -18.92 -13.81 0.87
C ALA A 169 -19.14 -12.45 1.57
N LEU A 170 -18.90 -11.36 0.86
CA LEU A 170 -19.10 -10.00 1.36
C LEU A 170 -20.58 -9.77 1.69
N GLN A 171 -21.49 -10.11 0.78
CA GLN A 171 -22.94 -9.99 0.99
C GLN A 171 -23.41 -10.80 2.21
N SER A 172 -22.85 -11.99 2.43
CA SER A 172 -23.28 -12.86 3.54
C SER A 172 -22.72 -12.43 4.89
N SER A 173 -21.49 -11.90 4.94
CA SER A 173 -20.76 -11.64 6.17
C SER A 173 -20.70 -10.16 6.54
N TRP A 174 -20.66 -9.26 5.54
CA TRP A 174 -20.48 -7.82 5.70
C TRP A 174 -21.35 -7.02 4.72
N PRO A 175 -22.67 -7.19 4.70
CA PRO A 175 -23.56 -6.60 3.69
C PRO A 175 -23.61 -5.07 3.70
N ALA A 176 -23.16 -4.44 4.79
CA ALA A 176 -23.07 -2.98 4.93
C ALA A 176 -21.61 -2.46 4.92
N THR A 177 -20.68 -3.23 4.36
CA THR A 177 -19.31 -2.75 4.20
C THR A 177 -19.26 -1.52 3.30
N MET A 178 -18.37 -0.58 3.58
CA MET A 178 -18.15 0.55 2.68
C MET A 178 -17.25 0.14 1.52
N THR A 179 -17.67 0.48 0.29
CA THR A 179 -16.88 0.30 -0.93
C THR A 179 -16.45 1.66 -1.46
N CYS A 180 -15.20 1.83 -1.84
CA CYS A 180 -14.66 3.09 -2.35
C CYS A 180 -13.69 2.85 -3.50
N GLY A 181 -13.74 3.72 -4.50
CA GLY A 181 -12.75 3.75 -5.58
C GLY A 181 -11.54 4.62 -5.21
N THR A 182 -11.77 5.75 -4.58
CA THR A 182 -10.76 6.71 -4.12
C THR A 182 -10.97 7.03 -2.65
N THR A 183 -9.89 7.26 -1.91
CA THR A 183 -9.89 7.81 -0.55
C THR A 183 -8.78 8.85 -0.40
N HIS A 184 -8.74 9.53 0.74
CA HIS A 184 -7.62 10.42 1.08
C HIS A 184 -6.27 9.70 1.23
N ASP A 185 -6.26 8.37 1.42
CA ASP A 185 -5.06 7.53 1.55
C ASP A 185 -4.71 6.74 0.27
N SER A 186 -5.57 6.78 -0.76
CA SER A 186 -5.28 6.11 -2.03
C SER A 186 -3.97 6.62 -2.62
N LYS A 187 -3.14 5.71 -3.11
CA LYS A 187 -1.89 6.09 -3.81
C LYS A 187 -2.18 6.80 -5.13
N ARG A 188 -3.30 6.45 -5.76
CA ARG A 188 -3.79 7.04 -7.00
C ARG A 188 -5.32 7.03 -7.00
N GLY A 189 -5.92 8.03 -7.60
CA GLY A 189 -7.35 8.06 -7.83
C GLY A 189 -7.83 6.90 -8.71
N GLU A 190 -9.10 6.60 -8.66
CA GLU A 190 -9.70 5.46 -9.37
C GLU A 190 -9.52 5.57 -10.89
N ASP A 191 -9.64 6.75 -11.48
CA ASP A 191 -9.46 6.96 -12.92
C ASP A 191 -8.01 6.81 -13.35
N VAL A 192 -7.06 7.20 -12.51
CA VAL A 192 -5.62 7.00 -12.73
C VAL A 192 -5.32 5.49 -12.75
N ARG A 193 -5.86 4.73 -11.80
CA ARG A 193 -5.67 3.27 -11.76
C ARG A 193 -6.34 2.58 -12.96
N ALA A 194 -7.55 2.99 -13.32
CA ALA A 194 -8.25 2.47 -14.50
C ALA A 194 -7.49 2.75 -15.80
N THR A 195 -6.93 3.96 -15.93
CA THR A 195 -6.08 4.33 -17.07
C THR A 195 -4.81 3.49 -17.13
N LEU A 196 -4.15 3.26 -15.99
CA LEU A 196 -2.97 2.39 -15.92
C LEU A 196 -3.32 0.92 -16.25
N ALA A 197 -4.49 0.45 -15.82
CA ALA A 197 -4.98 -0.89 -16.17
C ALA A 197 -5.22 -1.01 -17.69
N ALA A 198 -5.75 0.02 -18.34
CA ALA A 198 -5.96 0.04 -19.79
C ALA A 198 -4.65 -0.13 -20.60
N ILE A 199 -3.50 0.32 -20.07
CA ILE A 199 -2.18 0.12 -20.70
C ILE A 199 -1.90 -1.37 -20.96
N THR A 200 -2.40 -2.24 -20.10
CA THR A 200 -2.19 -3.70 -20.23
C THR A 200 -2.81 -4.31 -21.48
N SER A 201 -3.75 -3.63 -22.12
CA SER A 201 -4.32 -4.01 -23.41
C SER A 201 -3.42 -3.64 -24.60
N TYR A 202 -2.39 -2.82 -24.38
CA TYR A 202 -1.50 -2.28 -25.41
C TYR A 202 -0.01 -2.47 -25.07
N PRO A 203 0.47 -3.69 -24.70
CA PRO A 203 1.81 -3.87 -24.15
C PRO A 203 2.92 -3.49 -25.13
N SER A 204 2.77 -3.82 -26.42
CA SER A 204 3.79 -3.49 -27.46
C SER A 204 3.85 -1.98 -27.72
N GLN A 205 2.71 -1.31 -27.74
CA GLN A 205 2.62 0.14 -27.92
C GLN A 205 3.18 0.89 -26.71
N TRP A 206 2.94 0.39 -25.50
CA TRP A 206 3.53 0.92 -24.27
C TRP A 206 5.06 0.84 -24.31
N VAL A 207 5.63 -0.32 -24.65
CA VAL A 207 7.08 -0.49 -24.78
C VAL A 207 7.65 0.48 -25.82
N SER A 208 7.00 0.59 -26.98
CA SER A 208 7.41 1.53 -28.04
C SER A 208 7.35 2.99 -27.58
N LEU A 209 6.27 3.37 -26.87
CA LEU A 209 6.14 4.71 -26.30
C LEU A 209 7.28 5.03 -25.32
N VAL A 210 7.53 4.16 -24.34
CA VAL A 210 8.59 4.37 -23.35
C VAL A 210 9.95 4.51 -24.01
N GLN A 211 10.24 3.71 -25.05
CA GLN A 211 11.49 3.84 -25.83
C GLN A 211 11.59 5.21 -26.53
N GLN A 212 10.51 5.69 -27.13
CA GLN A 212 10.48 6.99 -27.79
C GLN A 212 10.62 8.14 -26.77
N LEU A 213 9.89 8.09 -25.65
CA LEU A 213 10.01 9.07 -24.57
C LEU A 213 11.44 9.19 -24.05
N ARG A 214 12.11 8.06 -23.85
CA ARG A 214 13.53 8.02 -23.42
C ARG A 214 14.49 8.57 -24.46
N LEU A 215 14.25 8.32 -25.74
CA LEU A 215 15.09 8.87 -26.83
C LEU A 215 14.88 10.38 -26.95
N THR A 216 13.63 10.85 -26.90
CA THR A 216 13.29 12.27 -27.01
C THR A 216 13.86 13.08 -25.85
N SER A 217 13.82 12.56 -24.63
CA SER A 217 14.34 13.24 -23.44
C SER A 217 15.84 13.01 -23.16
N ALA A 218 16.55 12.29 -24.02
CA ALA A 218 17.91 11.83 -23.74
C ALA A 218 18.91 12.97 -23.45
N GLU A 219 18.76 14.12 -24.09
CA GLU A 219 19.68 15.26 -23.96
C GLU A 219 19.65 15.92 -22.57
N TYR A 220 18.48 15.88 -21.90
CA TYR A 220 18.29 16.50 -20.59
C TYR A 220 17.99 15.49 -19.47
N ARG A 221 18.12 14.19 -19.77
CA ARG A 221 17.93 13.12 -18.80
C ARG A 221 19.14 13.03 -17.86
N PRO A 222 18.99 13.21 -16.53
CA PRO A 222 20.10 13.13 -15.59
C PRO A 222 20.66 11.71 -15.50
N LEU A 223 21.98 11.59 -15.31
CA LEU A 223 22.65 10.30 -15.13
C LEU A 223 22.27 9.61 -13.81
N THR A 224 21.84 10.38 -12.83
CA THR A 224 21.40 9.92 -11.51
C THR A 224 20.01 9.29 -11.51
N LEU A 225 19.23 9.45 -12.60
CA LEU A 225 17.87 8.93 -12.72
C LEU A 225 17.87 7.41 -12.86
N ASP A 226 17.38 6.73 -11.83
CA ASP A 226 17.23 5.29 -11.84
C ASP A 226 15.98 4.83 -12.61
N GLY A 227 16.03 3.58 -13.13
CA GLY A 227 14.97 3.06 -13.99
C GLY A 227 13.61 2.88 -13.32
N ARG A 228 13.53 2.73 -11.98
CA ARG A 228 12.24 2.64 -11.27
C ARG A 228 11.58 4.00 -11.21
N THR A 229 12.33 5.03 -10.83
CA THR A 229 11.85 6.41 -10.77
C THR A 229 11.43 6.89 -12.16
N GLU A 230 12.22 6.58 -13.19
CA GLU A 230 11.87 6.88 -14.58
C GLU A 230 10.58 6.18 -15.02
N ASN A 231 10.42 4.89 -14.71
CA ASN A 231 9.21 4.15 -15.07
C ASN A 231 7.96 4.65 -14.31
N LEU A 232 8.14 5.06 -13.06
CA LEU A 232 7.08 5.72 -12.29
C LEU A 232 6.62 7.02 -12.95
N LEU A 233 7.58 7.86 -13.39
CA LEU A 233 7.29 9.11 -14.09
C LEU A 233 6.49 8.86 -15.38
N TRP A 234 6.94 7.93 -16.24
CA TRP A 234 6.24 7.66 -17.49
C TRP A 234 4.83 7.13 -17.30
N GLN A 235 4.62 6.22 -16.34
CA GLN A 235 3.29 5.76 -16.01
C GLN A 235 2.41 6.86 -15.42
N THR A 236 2.96 7.73 -14.59
CA THR A 236 2.23 8.87 -14.02
C THR A 236 1.76 9.81 -15.11
N LEU A 237 2.64 10.20 -16.03
CA LEU A 237 2.28 11.08 -17.14
C LEU A 237 1.23 10.43 -18.05
N ALA A 238 1.43 9.18 -18.46
CA ALA A 238 0.46 8.45 -19.28
C ALA A 238 -0.92 8.33 -18.62
N ALA A 239 -0.98 8.32 -17.29
CA ALA A 239 -2.23 8.17 -16.55
C ALA A 239 -2.92 9.49 -16.19
N THR A 240 -2.23 10.63 -16.30
CA THR A 240 -2.76 11.92 -15.79
C THR A 240 -2.85 13.03 -16.85
N THR A 241 -2.10 12.96 -17.93
CA THR A 241 -2.07 14.06 -18.93
C THR A 241 -3.16 13.97 -20.00
N TRP A 242 -4.06 13.00 -19.93
CA TRP A 242 -5.20 12.86 -20.84
C TRP A 242 -6.41 13.73 -20.47
N CYS A 243 -6.50 14.17 -19.22
CA CYS A 243 -7.68 14.83 -18.67
C CYS A 243 -7.52 16.37 -18.71
N GLU A 244 -8.15 17.02 -19.66
CA GLU A 244 -8.11 18.49 -19.79
C GLU A 244 -8.76 19.21 -18.61
N SER A 245 -9.78 18.61 -17.99
CA SER A 245 -10.48 19.21 -16.86
C SER A 245 -9.76 19.09 -15.52
N ASP A 246 -8.73 18.25 -15.44
CA ASP A 246 -7.85 18.08 -14.28
C ASP A 246 -6.39 17.95 -14.73
N PRO A 247 -5.79 19.05 -15.26
CA PRO A 247 -4.49 18.99 -15.91
C PRO A 247 -3.36 18.72 -14.91
N MET A 248 -2.37 17.93 -15.35
CA MET A 248 -1.12 17.74 -14.62
C MET A 248 -0.27 19.01 -14.75
N THR A 249 -0.04 19.70 -13.64
CA THR A 249 0.85 20.87 -13.57
C THR A 249 2.26 20.48 -13.16
N GLN A 250 3.24 21.34 -13.39
CA GLN A 250 4.61 21.13 -12.93
C GLN A 250 4.69 20.97 -11.42
N GLU A 251 3.95 21.78 -10.68
CA GLU A 251 3.88 21.72 -9.22
C GLU A 251 3.33 20.36 -8.73
N ARG A 252 2.17 19.93 -9.26
CA ARG A 252 1.59 18.62 -8.93
C ARG A 252 2.57 17.47 -9.17
N LEU A 253 3.25 17.52 -10.33
CA LEU A 253 4.18 16.47 -10.71
C LEU A 253 5.41 16.44 -9.80
N THR A 254 6.01 17.60 -9.51
CA THR A 254 7.19 17.67 -8.64
C THR A 254 6.88 17.30 -7.20
N ASP A 255 5.76 17.74 -6.65
CA ASP A 255 5.31 17.38 -5.29
C ASP A 255 5.07 15.87 -5.17
N TYR A 256 4.41 15.28 -6.17
CA TYR A 256 4.22 13.83 -6.21
C TYR A 256 5.56 13.06 -6.29
N LEU A 257 6.48 13.49 -7.16
CA LEU A 257 7.79 12.84 -7.30
C LEU A 257 8.61 12.96 -6.03
N GLN A 258 8.61 14.13 -5.36
CA GLN A 258 9.28 14.32 -4.08
C GLN A 258 8.79 13.30 -3.05
N LYS A 259 7.46 13.19 -2.89
CA LYS A 259 6.88 12.20 -2.00
C LYS A 259 7.28 10.77 -2.40
N ALA A 260 7.16 10.43 -3.68
CA ALA A 260 7.46 9.10 -4.17
C ALA A 260 8.90 8.67 -3.90
N VAL A 261 9.89 9.52 -4.21
CA VAL A 261 11.31 9.18 -4.01
C VAL A 261 11.71 9.16 -2.53
N ARG A 262 11.15 10.06 -1.71
CA ARG A 262 11.40 10.06 -0.27
C ARG A 262 10.79 8.86 0.44
N GLU A 263 9.62 8.39 -0.02
CA GLU A 263 8.98 7.17 0.49
C GLU A 263 9.62 5.89 -0.05
N GLN A 264 10.21 5.90 -1.24
CA GLN A 264 11.06 4.80 -1.72
C GLN A 264 12.22 4.49 -0.79
N LYS A 265 12.80 5.52 -0.13
CA LYS A 265 13.93 5.39 0.80
C LYS A 265 15.12 4.64 0.17
N THR A 266 15.40 4.92 -1.11
CA THR A 266 16.52 4.30 -1.85
C THR A 266 17.76 5.16 -1.82
N TRP A 267 17.64 6.45 -2.14
CA TRP A 267 18.74 7.41 -2.19
C TRP A 267 18.40 8.73 -1.49
N THR A 268 17.14 9.01 -1.23
CA THR A 268 16.65 10.16 -0.44
C THR A 268 15.58 9.70 0.56
N THR A 269 15.36 10.44 1.63
CA THR A 269 14.33 10.18 2.63
C THR A 269 13.84 11.49 3.24
N TRP A 270 12.71 11.47 3.95
CA TRP A 270 12.21 12.65 4.70
C TRP A 270 13.20 13.16 5.76
N THR A 271 14.00 12.28 6.35
CA THR A 271 14.96 12.61 7.40
C THR A 271 16.37 12.89 6.89
N HIS A 272 16.69 12.45 5.70
CA HIS A 272 18.00 12.64 5.06
C HIS A 272 17.75 12.89 3.56
N PRO A 273 17.26 14.09 3.19
CA PRO A 273 17.01 14.43 1.80
C PRO A 273 18.32 14.59 1.02
N ASP A 274 18.36 14.09 -0.21
CA ASP A 274 19.38 14.38 -1.20
C ASP A 274 18.83 15.46 -2.14
N GLU A 275 18.90 16.72 -1.66
CA GLU A 275 18.25 17.85 -2.34
C GLU A 275 18.82 18.11 -3.74
N GLU A 276 20.11 17.85 -3.97
CA GLU A 276 20.74 18.05 -5.27
C GLU A 276 20.18 17.05 -6.29
N ARG A 277 20.11 15.79 -5.94
CA ARG A 277 19.56 14.75 -6.81
C ARG A 277 18.03 14.84 -6.98
N GLU A 278 17.34 15.31 -5.94
CA GLU A 278 15.90 15.61 -6.03
C GLU A 278 15.65 16.72 -7.05
N GLU A 279 16.43 17.80 -7.03
CA GLU A 279 16.29 18.92 -7.96
C GLU A 279 16.60 18.50 -9.40
N GLU A 280 17.62 17.66 -9.64
CA GLU A 280 17.88 17.08 -10.97
C GLU A 280 16.66 16.30 -11.52
N LEU A 281 15.99 15.53 -10.65
CA LEU A 281 14.77 14.82 -11.01
C LEU A 281 13.61 15.77 -11.32
N PHE A 282 13.44 16.83 -10.51
CA PHE A 282 12.36 17.80 -10.70
C PHE A 282 12.58 18.64 -11.95
N ASP A 283 13.83 19.05 -12.24
CA ASP A 283 14.17 19.73 -13.48
C ASP A 283 13.89 18.85 -14.71
N PHE A 284 14.24 17.59 -14.64
CA PHE A 284 13.91 16.62 -15.68
C PHE A 284 12.40 16.52 -15.89
N ALA A 285 11.63 16.35 -14.82
CA ALA A 285 10.18 16.25 -14.89
C ALA A 285 9.51 17.52 -15.46
N ARG A 286 10.00 18.71 -15.07
CA ARG A 286 9.53 20.01 -15.62
C ARG A 286 9.81 20.12 -17.11
N GLN A 287 11.01 19.72 -17.57
CA GLN A 287 11.38 19.74 -18.96
C GLN A 287 10.54 18.76 -19.79
N VAL A 288 10.37 17.54 -19.28
CA VAL A 288 9.52 16.51 -19.91
C VAL A 288 8.08 17.01 -20.09
N LEU A 289 7.51 17.64 -19.07
CA LEU A 289 6.13 18.14 -19.13
C LEU A 289 5.98 19.35 -20.06
N ALA A 290 7.04 20.12 -20.28
CA ALA A 290 7.09 21.28 -21.19
C ALA A 290 7.46 20.92 -22.63
N ASP A 291 8.00 19.73 -22.89
CA ASP A 291 8.45 19.29 -24.21
C ASP A 291 7.26 18.92 -25.10
N SER A 292 7.07 19.69 -26.18
CA SER A 292 6.00 19.46 -27.14
C SER A 292 6.08 18.11 -27.84
N SER A 293 7.28 17.56 -28.06
CA SER A 293 7.47 16.26 -28.69
C SER A 293 7.04 15.12 -27.74
N ILE A 294 7.31 15.26 -26.45
CA ILE A 294 6.80 14.36 -25.41
C ILE A 294 5.28 14.44 -25.33
N THR A 295 4.73 15.65 -25.31
CA THR A 295 3.28 15.87 -25.31
C THR A 295 2.61 15.21 -26.51
N GLU A 296 3.17 15.34 -27.71
CA GLU A 296 2.64 14.70 -28.92
C GLU A 296 2.66 13.17 -28.84
N LEU A 297 3.72 12.58 -28.29
CA LEU A 297 3.82 11.13 -28.08
C LEU A 297 2.76 10.63 -27.11
N LEU A 298 2.57 11.32 -25.99
CA LEU A 298 1.54 10.99 -25.00
C LEU A 298 0.14 11.16 -25.57
N THR A 299 -0.14 12.23 -26.29
CA THR A 299 -1.44 12.48 -26.94
C THR A 299 -1.82 11.35 -27.90
N ARG A 300 -0.92 10.94 -28.78
CA ARG A 300 -1.18 9.78 -29.67
C ARG A 300 -1.47 8.50 -28.89
N PHE A 301 -0.80 8.29 -27.78
CA PHE A 301 -1.05 7.12 -26.93
C PHE A 301 -2.40 7.23 -26.22
N HIS A 302 -2.79 8.42 -25.78
CA HIS A 302 -4.09 8.68 -25.19
C HIS A 302 -5.24 8.45 -26.18
N GLU A 303 -5.11 8.91 -27.42
CA GLU A 303 -6.10 8.66 -28.49
C GLU A 303 -6.23 7.16 -28.77
N LEU A 304 -5.11 6.44 -28.84
CA LEU A 304 -5.12 4.99 -29.06
C LEU A 304 -5.82 4.23 -27.92
N THR A 305 -5.57 4.62 -26.68
CA THR A 305 -6.06 3.91 -25.49
C THR A 305 -7.43 4.38 -25.01
N GLU A 306 -7.95 5.49 -25.52
CA GLU A 306 -9.19 6.12 -25.10
C GLU A 306 -10.38 5.15 -24.96
N PRO A 307 -10.71 4.29 -25.95
CA PRO A 307 -11.88 3.42 -25.82
C PRO A 307 -11.76 2.45 -24.64
N VAL A 308 -10.57 1.87 -24.42
CA VAL A 308 -10.35 0.94 -23.32
C VAL A 308 -10.25 1.68 -22.00
N ARG A 309 -9.58 2.83 -21.97
CA ARG A 309 -9.51 3.68 -20.76
C ARG A 309 -10.91 4.07 -20.28
N ASN A 310 -11.74 4.63 -21.16
CA ASN A 310 -13.08 5.06 -20.79
C ASN A 310 -13.91 3.87 -20.31
N CYS A 311 -13.86 2.73 -21.00
CA CYS A 311 -14.50 1.51 -20.55
C CYS A 311 -14.03 1.08 -19.15
N CYS A 312 -12.72 1.10 -18.87
CA CYS A 312 -12.18 0.75 -17.55
C CYS A 312 -12.68 1.71 -16.46
N ILE A 313 -12.72 3.02 -16.73
CA ILE A 313 -13.20 4.05 -15.79
C ILE A 313 -14.68 3.80 -15.48
N GLU A 314 -15.52 3.71 -16.50
CA GLU A 314 -16.97 3.52 -16.37
C GLU A 314 -17.34 2.20 -15.68
N VAL A 315 -16.69 1.10 -16.09
CA VAL A 315 -16.94 -0.22 -15.49
C VAL A 315 -16.50 -0.26 -14.04
N THR A 316 -15.37 0.33 -13.70
CA THR A 316 -14.89 0.39 -12.30
C THR A 316 -15.88 1.16 -11.42
N LYS A 317 -16.36 2.31 -11.89
CA LYS A 317 -17.38 3.09 -11.17
C LYS A 317 -18.72 2.33 -11.08
N ALA A 318 -19.17 1.73 -12.17
CA ALA A 318 -20.40 0.95 -12.17
C ALA A 318 -20.34 -0.22 -11.19
N LEU A 319 -19.24 -0.96 -11.15
CA LEU A 319 -19.03 -2.03 -10.18
C LEU A 319 -19.06 -1.48 -8.75
N GLN A 320 -18.32 -0.41 -8.44
CA GLN A 320 -18.33 0.23 -7.12
C GLN A 320 -19.76 0.55 -6.63
N LEU A 321 -20.60 1.05 -7.53
CA LEU A 321 -21.96 1.49 -7.19
C LEU A 321 -22.99 0.33 -7.13
N THR A 322 -22.66 -0.86 -7.64
CA THR A 322 -23.61 -1.97 -7.80
C THR A 322 -23.23 -3.24 -7.03
N VAL A 323 -21.97 -3.39 -6.60
CA VAL A 323 -21.57 -4.51 -5.74
C VAL A 323 -22.20 -4.41 -4.35
N PRO A 324 -22.30 -5.52 -3.58
CA PRO A 324 -22.78 -5.49 -2.20
C PRO A 324 -21.98 -4.53 -1.33
N GLY A 325 -22.69 -3.70 -0.56
CA GLY A 325 -22.10 -2.72 0.35
C GLY A 325 -22.74 -1.35 0.27
N VAL A 326 -22.07 -0.36 0.84
CA VAL A 326 -22.43 1.06 0.81
C VAL A 326 -21.33 1.79 0.05
N ALA A 327 -21.64 2.30 -1.14
CA ALA A 327 -20.66 3.01 -1.96
C ALA A 327 -20.34 4.38 -1.36
N ASP A 328 -19.05 4.64 -1.15
CA ASP A 328 -18.51 5.94 -0.79
C ASP A 328 -17.85 6.58 -2.02
N VAL A 329 -18.43 7.68 -2.50
CA VAL A 329 -17.89 8.45 -3.63
C VAL A 329 -17.05 9.58 -3.08
N TYR A 330 -15.74 9.47 -3.25
CA TYR A 330 -14.80 10.49 -2.78
C TYR A 330 -15.01 11.80 -3.56
N GLN A 331 -14.87 12.92 -2.85
CA GLN A 331 -15.05 14.27 -3.42
C GLN A 331 -14.29 14.47 -4.74
N GLY A 332 -14.98 14.90 -5.78
CA GLY A 332 -14.43 15.16 -7.11
C GLY A 332 -14.34 13.94 -8.02
N SER A 333 -14.63 12.73 -7.54
CA SER A 333 -14.67 11.50 -8.36
C SER A 333 -16.05 11.23 -9.00
N GLU A 334 -16.92 12.23 -8.97
CA GLU A 334 -18.17 12.27 -9.74
C GLU A 334 -17.93 12.57 -11.23
N GLY A 335 -16.81 13.17 -11.56
CA GLY A 335 -16.33 13.42 -12.91
C GLY A 335 -14.91 12.92 -13.12
N PRO A 336 -14.33 13.04 -14.34
CA PRO A 336 -12.96 12.66 -14.60
C PRO A 336 -11.97 13.34 -13.65
N ALA A 337 -11.17 12.54 -12.94
CA ALA A 337 -10.24 13.01 -11.92
C ALA A 337 -8.91 12.25 -11.99
N THR A 338 -7.81 12.99 -12.11
CA THR A 338 -6.45 12.44 -12.22
C THR A 338 -5.65 12.61 -10.93
N SER A 339 -6.33 12.57 -9.79
CA SER A 339 -5.69 12.76 -8.49
C SER A 339 -4.68 11.66 -8.18
N LEU A 340 -3.58 12.06 -7.57
CA LEU A 340 -2.53 11.22 -7.03
C LEU A 340 -2.65 11.15 -5.50
N VAL A 341 -1.64 10.62 -4.82
CA VAL A 341 -1.62 10.50 -3.37
C VAL A 341 -1.66 11.87 -2.68
N ASP A 342 -2.11 11.89 -1.42
CA ASP A 342 -2.07 13.08 -0.55
C ASP A 342 -0.70 13.83 -0.65
N PRO A 343 -0.70 15.17 -0.83
CA PRO A 343 -1.84 16.10 -0.74
C PRO A 343 -2.64 16.31 -2.04
N ASP A 344 -2.24 15.74 -3.17
CA ASP A 344 -2.86 16.02 -4.48
C ASP A 344 -4.36 15.66 -4.54
N ASN A 345 -4.77 14.56 -3.88
CA ASN A 345 -6.17 14.15 -3.77
C ASN A 345 -7.02 15.00 -2.80
N ARG A 346 -6.44 16.05 -2.19
CA ARG A 346 -7.14 17.01 -1.31
C ARG A 346 -7.26 18.38 -1.95
N ARG A 347 -6.99 18.53 -3.24
CA ARG A 347 -7.20 19.77 -3.97
C ARG A 347 -8.67 20.18 -3.92
N PRO A 348 -8.98 21.49 -3.94
CA PRO A 348 -10.36 21.96 -4.00
C PRO A 348 -11.10 21.38 -5.21
N VAL A 349 -12.33 20.92 -4.99
CA VAL A 349 -13.22 20.40 -6.04
C VAL A 349 -13.97 21.56 -6.70
N ASP A 350 -14.05 21.55 -8.03
CA ASP A 350 -14.87 22.51 -8.80
C ASP A 350 -16.35 22.08 -8.79
N PHE A 351 -17.03 22.36 -7.68
CA PHE A 351 -18.45 22.04 -7.52
C PHE A 351 -19.35 22.84 -8.49
N GLU A 352 -18.91 24.02 -8.98
CA GLU A 352 -19.67 24.77 -9.98
C GLU A 352 -19.68 24.03 -11.33
N ARG A 353 -18.53 23.46 -11.71
CA ARG A 353 -18.44 22.62 -12.91
C ARG A 353 -19.32 21.37 -12.78
N LEU A 354 -19.24 20.67 -11.66
CA LEU A 354 -20.05 19.48 -11.42
C LEU A 354 -21.55 19.80 -11.43
N GLY A 355 -21.95 20.93 -10.83
CA GLY A 355 -23.34 21.40 -10.90
C GLY A 355 -23.80 21.67 -12.34
N ARG A 356 -22.97 22.35 -13.16
CA ARG A 356 -23.30 22.57 -14.58
C ARG A 356 -23.45 21.27 -15.38
N LEU A 357 -22.65 20.24 -15.09
CA LEU A 357 -22.78 18.93 -15.74
C LEU A 357 -24.11 18.26 -15.35
N LEU A 358 -24.51 18.34 -14.08
CA LEU A 358 -25.77 17.79 -13.61
C LEU A 358 -26.99 18.48 -14.23
N ASP A 359 -26.91 19.80 -14.49
CA ASP A 359 -27.98 20.60 -15.09
C ASP A 359 -28.07 20.42 -16.62
N SER A 360 -27.07 19.81 -17.26
CA SER A 360 -27.00 19.66 -18.72
C SER A 360 -27.64 18.38 -19.26
N ASP A 361 -28.00 17.44 -18.39
CA ASP A 361 -28.73 16.19 -18.67
C ASP A 361 -30.26 16.41 -18.48
#